data_755cdd83569603a77647bc3df6b43079
#
_entry.id   755cdd83569603a77647bc3df6b43079
#
_cell.length_a   1.000
_cell.length_b   1.000
_cell.length_c   1.000
_cell.angle_alpha   90.00
_cell.angle_beta   90.00
_cell.angle_gamma   90.00
#
_symmetry.space_group_name_H-M   'P 1'
#
loop_
_entity.id
_entity.type
_entity.pdbx_description
1 polymer ?
#
loop_
_entity_poly.entity_id
_entity_poly.type
_entity_poly.pdbx_seq_one_letter_code
_entity_poly.pdbx_strand_id
1 'polypeptide(L)'
;CIDGICFGAESDQLPLLKSIAGVLAEEPDIYRSALSSYLKKGLAFPAARAAALSDYFKNTGMNFLISILDTPNNILAVEYLKALKRRNSAMTPILIPRAGSGYHDTTINTPTASASAIRAAVSNVTPSDDHTFHFSSADYGSQSIHSSRPHLSEIASSMPEPAFALFQKEITSGR
;
A
#
# COMPACT_ATOMS: atom_id res chain seq x y z
N CYS A 1 29.35 -3.10 -2.61
CA CYS A 1 28.59 -1.88 -2.95
C CYS A 1 27.19 -2.29 -3.36
N ILE A 2 26.18 -1.45 -3.07
CA ILE A 2 24.80 -1.66 -3.50
C ILE A 2 24.55 -0.70 -4.66
N ASP A 3 24.18 -1.26 -5.83
CA ASP A 3 24.07 -0.49 -7.08
C ASP A 3 22.63 -0.05 -7.36
N GLY A 4 21.64 -0.62 -6.66
CA GLY A 4 20.24 -0.29 -6.86
C GLY A 4 19.37 -0.52 -5.62
N ILE A 5 18.22 0.14 -5.60
CA ILE A 5 17.16 -0.08 -4.62
C ILE A 5 15.89 -0.49 -5.35
N CYS A 6 15.30 -1.62 -4.94
CA CYS A 6 14.08 -2.15 -5.51
C CYS A 6 12.92 -1.94 -4.54
N PHE A 7 11.78 -1.46 -5.02
CA PHE A 7 10.58 -1.22 -4.20
C PHE A 7 9.30 -1.37 -5.02
N GLY A 8 8.23 -1.79 -4.33
CA GLY A 8 6.90 -1.90 -4.93
C GLY A 8 6.14 -0.59 -4.88
N ALA A 9 5.32 -0.32 -5.90
CA ALA A 9 4.36 0.78 -5.90
C ALA A 9 3.08 0.38 -6.63
N GLU A 10 1.97 1.05 -6.35
CA GLU A 10 0.71 0.84 -7.06
C GLU A 10 0.76 1.45 -8.47
N SER A 11 1.52 2.53 -8.65
CA SER A 11 1.76 3.15 -9.95
C SER A 11 3.01 2.58 -10.62
N ASP A 12 2.95 2.35 -11.93
CA ASP A 12 4.08 2.00 -12.79
C ASP A 12 4.85 3.24 -13.31
N GLN A 13 4.45 4.45 -12.90
CA GLN A 13 4.96 5.72 -13.43
C GLN A 13 6.18 6.22 -12.66
N LEU A 14 7.29 5.49 -12.71
CA LEU A 14 8.55 5.89 -12.06
C LEU A 14 9.00 7.34 -12.39
N PRO A 15 8.89 7.85 -13.63
CA PRO A 15 9.24 9.24 -13.94
C PRO A 15 8.41 10.25 -13.14
N LEU A 16 7.11 10.02 -13.00
CA LEU A 16 6.23 10.89 -12.23
C LEU A 16 6.55 10.85 -10.73
N LEU A 17 6.78 9.66 -10.17
CA LEU A 17 7.20 9.51 -8.77
C LEU A 17 8.54 10.21 -8.51
N LYS A 18 9.50 10.15 -9.46
CA LYS A 18 10.77 10.90 -9.40
C LYS A 18 10.55 12.41 -9.41
N SER A 19 9.63 12.90 -10.24
CA SER A 19 9.32 14.34 -10.32
C SER A 19 8.72 14.84 -9.00
N ILE A 20 7.77 14.09 -8.42
CA ILE A 20 7.20 14.40 -7.11
C ILE A 20 8.29 14.40 -6.03
N ALA A 21 9.12 13.37 -6.00
CA ALA A 21 10.22 13.25 -5.05
C ALA A 21 11.22 14.40 -5.19
N GLY A 22 11.46 14.87 -6.43
CA GLY A 22 12.28 16.03 -6.73
C GLY A 22 11.75 17.30 -6.07
N VAL A 23 10.49 17.61 -6.28
CA VAL A 23 9.83 18.78 -5.64
C VAL A 23 9.88 18.70 -4.13
N LEU A 24 9.62 17.52 -3.55
CA LEU A 24 9.66 17.30 -2.11
C LEU A 24 11.09 17.29 -1.51
N ALA A 25 12.10 17.03 -2.33
CA ALA A 25 13.51 17.09 -1.90
C ALA A 25 14.05 18.51 -1.88
N GLU A 26 13.71 19.30 -2.89
CA GLU A 26 14.23 20.66 -3.12
C GLU A 26 13.36 21.73 -2.47
N GLU A 27 12.07 21.45 -2.31
CA GLU A 27 11.05 22.35 -1.74
C GLU A 27 11.12 23.77 -2.37
N PRO A 28 10.85 23.92 -3.68
CA PRO A 28 10.89 25.21 -4.35
C PRO A 28 9.97 26.24 -3.68
N ASP A 29 10.27 27.53 -3.80
CA ASP A 29 9.51 28.59 -3.15
C ASP A 29 8.01 28.59 -3.48
N ILE A 30 7.67 28.27 -4.73
CA ILE A 30 6.27 28.13 -5.18
C ILE A 30 5.57 27.02 -4.37
N TYR A 31 6.22 25.86 -4.23
CA TYR A 31 5.67 24.75 -3.45
C TYR A 31 5.56 25.11 -1.95
N ARG A 32 6.62 25.68 -1.35
CA ARG A 32 6.62 26.08 0.08
C ARG A 32 5.52 27.09 0.39
N SER A 33 5.35 28.09 -0.47
CA SER A 33 4.34 29.13 -0.32
C SER A 33 2.92 28.54 -0.39
N ALA A 34 2.67 27.65 -1.35
CA ALA A 34 1.39 26.95 -1.50
C ALA A 34 1.11 26.07 -0.26
N LEU A 35 2.09 25.26 0.18
CA LEU A 35 1.97 24.40 1.36
C LEU A 35 1.63 25.23 2.62
N SER A 36 2.36 26.32 2.86
CA SER A 36 2.10 27.22 3.98
C SER A 36 0.69 27.82 3.92
N SER A 37 0.23 28.21 2.74
CA SER A 37 -1.14 28.73 2.54
C SER A 37 -2.20 27.69 2.91
N TYR A 38 -2.05 26.46 2.46
CA TYR A 38 -3.01 25.39 2.78
C TYR A 38 -3.01 25.00 4.25
N LEU A 39 -1.84 24.97 4.90
CA LEU A 39 -1.74 24.70 6.33
C LEU A 39 -2.42 25.83 7.15
N LYS A 40 -2.24 27.11 6.77
CA LYS A 40 -2.92 28.25 7.39
C LYS A 40 -4.44 28.21 7.24
N LYS A 41 -4.95 27.57 6.17
CA LYS A 41 -6.39 27.32 5.95
C LYS A 41 -6.93 26.14 6.78
N GLY A 42 -6.09 25.48 7.60
CA GLY A 42 -6.48 24.39 8.49
C GLY A 42 -6.48 23.01 7.85
N LEU A 43 -5.91 22.83 6.64
CA LEU A 43 -5.78 21.50 6.06
C LEU A 43 -4.77 20.67 6.86
N ALA A 44 -5.08 19.38 7.05
CA ALA A 44 -4.10 18.43 7.58
C ALA A 44 -2.89 18.31 6.64
N PHE A 45 -1.71 18.06 7.19
CA PHE A 45 -0.45 18.07 6.44
C PHE A 45 -0.47 17.19 5.16
N PRO A 46 -1.00 15.95 5.16
CA PRO A 46 -1.06 15.14 3.93
C PRO A 46 -1.89 15.81 2.82
N ALA A 47 -3.05 16.36 3.17
CA ALA A 47 -3.92 17.04 2.22
C ALA A 47 -3.31 18.37 1.72
N ALA A 48 -2.70 19.15 2.62
CA ALA A 48 -2.00 20.39 2.26
C ALA A 48 -0.82 20.11 1.32
N ARG A 49 -0.05 19.04 1.57
CA ARG A 49 1.06 18.60 0.73
C ARG A 49 0.58 18.20 -0.67
N ALA A 50 -0.48 17.42 -0.76
CA ALA A 50 -1.06 17.00 -2.04
C ALA A 50 -1.58 18.19 -2.86
N ALA A 51 -2.30 19.12 -2.21
CA ALA A 51 -2.80 20.33 -2.86
C ALA A 51 -1.65 21.25 -3.35
N ALA A 52 -0.60 21.43 -2.54
CA ALA A 52 0.56 22.24 -2.92
C ALA A 52 1.34 21.64 -4.10
N LEU A 53 1.48 20.30 -4.15
CA LEU A 53 2.05 19.60 -5.30
C LEU A 53 1.19 19.78 -6.55
N SER A 54 -0.14 19.67 -6.41
CA SER A 54 -1.06 19.90 -7.54
C SER A 54 -0.89 21.29 -8.13
N ASP A 55 -0.83 22.32 -7.27
CA ASP A 55 -0.62 23.69 -7.76
C ASP A 55 0.75 23.87 -8.42
N TYR A 56 1.79 23.29 -7.83
CA TYR A 56 3.14 23.32 -8.42
C TYR A 56 3.15 22.70 -9.82
N PHE A 57 2.58 21.51 -9.97
CA PHE A 57 2.59 20.80 -11.27
C PHE A 57 1.68 21.46 -12.31
N LYS A 58 0.54 22.04 -11.91
CA LYS A 58 -0.27 22.85 -12.81
C LYS A 58 0.50 24.05 -13.36
N ASN A 59 1.26 24.73 -12.53
CA ASN A 59 2.08 25.88 -12.94
C ASN A 59 3.24 25.49 -13.86
N THR A 60 3.70 24.25 -13.79
CA THR A 60 4.77 23.72 -14.66
C THR A 60 4.24 23.00 -15.91
N GLY A 61 2.93 22.98 -16.14
CA GLY A 61 2.29 22.35 -17.29
C GLY A 61 2.26 20.82 -17.25
N MET A 62 2.56 20.20 -16.12
CA MET A 62 2.50 18.75 -15.95
C MET A 62 1.14 18.35 -15.36
N ASN A 63 0.49 17.35 -15.99
CA ASN A 63 -0.70 16.74 -15.40
C ASN A 63 -0.32 15.90 -14.18
N PHE A 64 -0.76 16.33 -13.01
CA PHE A 64 -0.56 15.63 -11.74
C PHE A 64 -1.88 15.06 -11.23
N LEU A 65 -1.94 13.74 -11.07
CA LEU A 65 -3.05 13.09 -10.41
C LEU A 65 -2.76 13.02 -8.90
N ILE A 66 -3.51 13.81 -8.12
CA ILE A 66 -3.39 13.83 -6.64
C ILE A 66 -3.53 12.42 -6.07
N SER A 67 -4.40 11.58 -6.67
CA SER A 67 -4.65 10.20 -6.26
C SER A 67 -3.40 9.30 -6.25
N ILE A 68 -2.32 9.69 -6.91
CA ILE A 68 -1.07 8.91 -6.84
C ILE A 68 -0.47 8.90 -5.42
N LEU A 69 -0.80 9.89 -4.59
CA LEU A 69 -0.37 9.98 -3.20
C LEU A 69 -1.41 9.46 -2.20
N ASP A 70 -2.50 8.85 -2.67
CA ASP A 70 -3.52 8.27 -1.81
C ASP A 70 -3.18 6.80 -1.44
N THR A 71 -2.18 6.22 -2.10
CA THR A 71 -1.80 4.82 -1.89
C THR A 71 -0.48 4.71 -1.11
N PRO A 72 -0.43 3.82 -0.09
CA PRO A 72 0.71 3.74 0.82
C PRO A 72 2.05 3.43 0.16
N ASN A 73 2.07 2.52 -0.84
CA ASN A 73 3.34 2.14 -1.45
C ASN A 73 3.85 3.22 -2.41
N ASN A 74 2.97 4.00 -3.06
CA ASN A 74 3.41 5.16 -3.82
C ASN A 74 4.02 6.23 -2.90
N ILE A 75 3.44 6.46 -1.71
CA ILE A 75 4.01 7.36 -0.71
C ILE A 75 5.41 6.89 -0.30
N LEU A 76 5.57 5.59 0.01
CA LEU A 76 6.87 5.01 0.35
C LEU A 76 7.87 5.13 -0.80
N ALA A 77 7.45 4.85 -2.04
CA ALA A 77 8.28 5.01 -3.23
C ALA A 77 8.81 6.44 -3.37
N VAL A 78 7.93 7.43 -3.19
CA VAL A 78 8.31 8.86 -3.22
C VAL A 78 9.31 9.19 -2.11
N GLU A 79 9.14 8.66 -0.88
CA GLU A 79 10.08 8.90 0.21
C GLU A 79 11.45 8.26 -0.05
N TYR A 80 11.52 7.05 -0.64
CA TYR A 80 12.78 6.45 -1.06
C TYR A 80 13.48 7.30 -2.13
N LEU A 81 12.75 7.71 -3.18
CA LEU A 81 13.30 8.54 -4.25
C LEU A 81 13.78 9.92 -3.73
N LYS A 82 13.02 10.52 -2.81
CA LYS A 82 13.40 11.76 -2.13
C LYS A 82 14.69 11.58 -1.32
N ALA A 83 14.84 10.47 -0.60
CA ALA A 83 16.04 10.16 0.16
C ALA A 83 17.25 9.97 -0.75
N LEU A 84 17.11 9.26 -1.88
CA LEU A 84 18.18 9.09 -2.88
C LEU A 84 18.62 10.45 -3.43
N LYS A 85 17.66 11.33 -3.77
CA LYS A 85 17.96 12.66 -4.29
C LYS A 85 18.66 13.53 -3.25
N ARG A 86 18.16 13.60 -2.00
CA ARG A 86 18.77 14.39 -0.92
C ARG A 86 20.18 13.94 -0.57
N ARG A 87 20.47 12.64 -0.72
CA ARG A 87 21.79 12.05 -0.47
C ARG A 87 22.72 12.08 -1.68
N ASN A 88 22.25 12.60 -2.81
CA ASN A 88 22.96 12.52 -4.10
C ASN A 88 23.49 11.10 -4.38
N SER A 89 22.65 10.10 -4.14
CA SER A 89 23.00 8.68 -4.24
C SER A 89 23.09 8.24 -5.70
N ALA A 90 24.13 7.46 -6.02
CA ALA A 90 24.30 6.84 -7.33
C ALA A 90 23.44 5.57 -7.52
N MET A 91 22.72 5.11 -6.48
CA MET A 91 21.88 3.92 -6.59
C MET A 91 20.75 4.11 -7.61
N THR A 92 20.54 3.10 -8.45
CA THR A 92 19.46 3.08 -9.43
C THR A 92 18.15 2.64 -8.77
N PRO A 93 17.08 3.46 -8.80
CA PRO A 93 15.78 3.03 -8.33
C PRO A 93 15.12 2.11 -9.35
N ILE A 94 14.67 0.93 -8.88
CA ILE A 94 13.96 -0.09 -9.65
C ILE A 94 12.57 -0.22 -9.05
N LEU A 95 11.56 0.15 -9.83
CA LEU A 95 10.16 0.07 -9.43
C LEU A 95 9.57 -1.25 -9.90
N ILE A 96 8.89 -1.95 -8.99
CA ILE A 96 8.08 -3.12 -9.30
C ILE A 96 6.62 -2.74 -9.12
N PRO A 97 5.82 -2.69 -10.20
CA PRO A 97 4.38 -2.47 -10.07
C PRO A 97 3.75 -3.60 -9.25
N ARG A 98 2.90 -3.24 -8.29
CA ARG A 98 2.15 -4.24 -7.53
C ARG A 98 1.09 -4.87 -8.43
N ALA A 99 1.09 -6.21 -8.46
CA ALA A 99 0.03 -6.99 -9.06
C ALA A 99 -0.87 -7.56 -7.95
N GLY A 100 -2.18 -7.62 -8.20
CA GLY A 100 -3.14 -8.24 -7.29
C GLY A 100 -4.05 -7.25 -6.56
N SER A 101 -4.58 -7.68 -5.40
CA SER A 101 -5.55 -6.93 -4.60
C SER A 101 -5.00 -5.60 -4.06
N GLY A 102 -5.88 -4.59 -3.97
CA GLY A 102 -5.57 -3.30 -3.37
C GLY A 102 -5.15 -3.43 -1.90
N TYR A 103 -4.45 -2.42 -1.39
CA TYR A 103 -3.96 -2.41 0.00
C TYR A 103 -5.09 -2.55 1.04
N HIS A 104 -6.28 -2.06 0.72
CA HIS A 104 -7.46 -2.10 1.60
C HIS A 104 -8.41 -3.27 1.33
N ASP A 105 -8.09 -4.16 0.39
CA ASP A 105 -8.93 -5.33 0.15
C ASP A 105 -8.90 -6.26 1.35
N THR A 106 -10.07 -6.51 1.92
CA THR A 106 -10.28 -7.42 3.06
C THR A 106 -10.75 -8.80 2.63
N THR A 107 -10.95 -9.03 1.32
CA THR A 107 -11.43 -10.29 0.75
C THR A 107 -10.33 -10.97 -0.07
N ILE A 108 -10.30 -12.29 -0.01
CA ILE A 108 -9.37 -13.12 -0.81
C ILE A 108 -10.02 -13.38 -2.16
N ASN A 109 -9.81 -12.47 -3.13
CA ASN A 109 -10.40 -12.58 -4.48
C ASN A 109 -9.37 -12.85 -5.58
N THR A 110 -8.09 -12.94 -5.23
CA THR A 110 -6.98 -13.10 -6.20
C THR A 110 -5.94 -14.08 -5.65
N PRO A 111 -5.12 -14.69 -6.52
CA PRO A 111 -4.02 -15.56 -6.10
C PRO A 111 -2.98 -14.89 -5.19
N THR A 112 -2.97 -13.55 -5.15
CA THR A 112 -2.11 -12.75 -4.27
C THR A 112 -2.99 -11.86 -3.39
N ALA A 113 -3.42 -12.38 -2.26
CA ALA A 113 -4.23 -11.63 -1.31
C ALA A 113 -3.40 -10.57 -0.56
N SER A 114 -4.07 -9.49 -0.12
CA SER A 114 -3.42 -8.50 0.75
C SER A 114 -3.15 -9.12 2.13
N ALA A 115 -2.13 -8.63 2.84
CA ALA A 115 -1.87 -9.04 4.21
C ALA A 115 -3.06 -8.74 5.15
N SER A 116 -3.86 -7.73 4.84
CA SER A 116 -5.11 -7.40 5.57
C SER A 116 -6.19 -8.43 5.32
N ALA A 117 -6.37 -8.89 4.07
CA ALA A 117 -7.29 -9.96 3.73
C ALA A 117 -6.92 -11.28 4.41
N ILE A 118 -5.62 -11.64 4.38
CA ILE A 118 -5.13 -12.84 5.07
C ILE A 118 -5.36 -12.74 6.57
N ARG A 119 -5.02 -11.61 7.21
CA ARG A 119 -5.27 -11.42 8.65
C ARG A 119 -6.75 -11.48 9.00
N ALA A 120 -7.62 -10.85 8.22
CA ALA A 120 -9.06 -10.91 8.42
C ALA A 120 -9.59 -12.35 8.29
N ALA A 121 -9.12 -13.09 7.29
CA ALA A 121 -9.46 -14.49 7.09
C ALA A 121 -9.02 -15.34 8.30
N VAL A 122 -7.79 -15.18 8.77
CA VAL A 122 -7.23 -15.92 9.90
C VAL A 122 -7.91 -15.58 11.22
N SER A 123 -8.25 -14.31 11.47
CA SER A 123 -8.90 -13.87 12.72
C SER A 123 -10.28 -14.49 12.92
N ASN A 124 -10.91 -14.97 11.84
CA ASN A 124 -12.23 -15.60 11.85
C ASN A 124 -12.16 -17.14 11.89
N VAL A 125 -10.94 -17.72 12.02
CA VAL A 125 -10.77 -19.19 12.09
C VAL A 125 -10.90 -19.62 13.55
N THR A 126 -11.93 -20.42 13.85
CA THR A 126 -12.02 -21.15 15.11
C THR A 126 -11.62 -22.61 14.87
N PRO A 127 -10.72 -23.20 15.69
CA PRO A 127 -10.44 -24.62 15.61
C PRO A 127 -11.73 -25.41 15.94
N SER A 128 -12.18 -26.29 15.06
CA SER A 128 -13.20 -27.27 15.38
C SER A 128 -12.52 -28.62 15.67
N ASP A 129 -13.14 -29.43 16.53
CA ASP A 129 -12.63 -30.75 16.95
C ASP A 129 -12.44 -31.75 15.79
N ASP A 130 -12.85 -31.39 14.60
CA ASP A 130 -12.84 -32.24 13.38
C ASP A 130 -11.77 -31.81 12.35
N HIS A 131 -10.69 -31.13 12.77
CA HIS A 131 -9.61 -30.61 11.91
C HIS A 131 -10.08 -29.75 10.73
N THR A 132 -11.34 -29.34 10.68
CA THR A 132 -11.89 -28.37 9.76
C THR A 132 -12.01 -27.02 10.47
N PHE A 133 -11.25 -26.04 9.97
CA PHE A 133 -11.32 -24.67 10.51
C PHE A 133 -12.58 -23.98 9.99
N HIS A 134 -13.48 -23.56 10.90
CA HIS A 134 -14.65 -22.75 10.57
C HIS A 134 -14.41 -21.29 10.91
N PHE A 135 -14.77 -20.40 9.98
CA PHE A 135 -14.75 -18.97 10.21
C PHE A 135 -16.04 -18.52 10.90
N SER A 136 -15.95 -17.84 12.04
CA SER A 136 -17.13 -17.20 12.65
C SER A 136 -17.18 -15.72 12.29
N SER A 137 -18.31 -15.30 11.75
CA SER A 137 -18.62 -13.88 11.55
C SER A 137 -19.24 -13.32 12.83
N ALA A 138 -18.44 -12.65 13.66
CA ALA A 138 -18.98 -11.82 14.73
C ALA A 138 -18.96 -10.36 14.28
N ASP A 139 -20.17 -9.80 14.12
CA ASP A 139 -20.56 -8.40 14.17
C ASP A 139 -19.86 -7.38 13.26
N TYR A 140 -20.33 -7.31 12.01
CA TYR A 140 -20.55 -6.04 11.34
C TYR A 140 -21.94 -6.04 10.68
N GLY A 141 -22.74 -5.01 11.03
CA GLY A 141 -24.14 -4.78 10.77
C GLY A 141 -24.76 -5.39 9.52
N SER A 142 -25.91 -5.96 9.74
CA SER A 142 -26.95 -6.45 8.84
C SER A 142 -26.92 -5.90 7.41
N GLN A 143 -26.27 -6.60 6.51
CA GLN A 143 -26.67 -6.75 5.12
C GLN A 143 -26.40 -8.21 4.74
N SER A 144 -27.46 -8.92 4.39
CA SER A 144 -27.43 -10.32 3.95
C SER A 144 -26.73 -10.43 2.59
N ILE A 145 -25.39 -10.49 2.63
CA ILE A 145 -24.60 -11.00 1.53
C ILE A 145 -24.33 -12.46 1.88
N HIS A 146 -24.79 -13.38 1.03
CA HIS A 146 -24.31 -14.77 1.03
C HIS A 146 -22.80 -14.75 0.74
N SER A 147 -21.99 -14.42 1.75
CA SER A 147 -20.54 -14.62 1.67
C SER A 147 -20.27 -16.07 2.08
N SER A 148 -20.05 -16.93 1.10
CA SER A 148 -19.38 -18.20 1.30
C SER A 148 -18.10 -17.95 2.09
N ARG A 149 -17.99 -18.60 3.26
CA ARG A 149 -16.82 -18.50 4.15
C ARG A 149 -15.57 -18.93 3.38
N PRO A 150 -14.48 -18.17 3.39
CA PRO A 150 -13.26 -18.59 2.71
C PRO A 150 -12.76 -19.90 3.33
N HIS A 151 -12.56 -20.92 2.49
CA HIS A 151 -12.00 -22.19 2.90
C HIS A 151 -10.48 -22.08 3.10
N LEU A 152 -9.90 -22.96 3.93
CA LEU A 152 -8.46 -23.05 4.13
C LEU A 152 -7.70 -23.17 2.80
N SER A 153 -8.34 -23.81 1.78
CA SER A 153 -7.85 -23.90 0.41
C SER A 153 -7.71 -22.54 -0.30
N GLU A 154 -8.57 -21.56 0.01
CA GLU A 154 -8.46 -20.20 -0.56
C GLU A 154 -7.29 -19.44 0.05
N ILE A 155 -7.06 -19.60 1.37
CA ILE A 155 -5.88 -19.06 2.03
C ILE A 155 -4.61 -19.72 1.46
N ALA A 156 -4.61 -21.03 1.24
CA ALA A 156 -3.51 -21.75 0.63
C ALA A 156 -3.16 -21.22 -0.76
N SER A 157 -4.18 -20.96 -1.59
CA SER A 157 -3.97 -20.44 -2.95
C SER A 157 -3.52 -18.98 -3.00
N SER A 158 -3.66 -18.25 -1.88
CA SER A 158 -3.36 -16.81 -1.79
C SER A 158 -1.97 -16.47 -1.25
N MET A 159 -1.18 -17.48 -0.91
CA MET A 159 0.19 -17.32 -0.41
C MET A 159 1.14 -18.38 -0.96
N PRO A 160 2.47 -18.13 -0.96
CA PRO A 160 3.47 -19.13 -1.37
C PRO A 160 3.39 -20.39 -0.49
N GLU A 161 3.57 -21.57 -1.10
CA GLU A 161 3.50 -22.86 -0.41
C GLU A 161 4.34 -22.96 0.88
N PRO A 162 5.60 -22.48 0.93
CA PRO A 162 6.38 -22.50 2.17
C PRO A 162 5.77 -21.65 3.29
N ALA A 163 5.14 -20.51 2.93
CA ALA A 163 4.46 -19.65 3.89
C ALA A 163 3.20 -20.32 4.44
N PHE A 164 2.44 -21.01 3.57
CA PHE A 164 1.26 -21.75 3.99
C PHE A 164 1.60 -22.92 4.92
N ALA A 165 2.67 -23.66 4.64
CA ALA A 165 3.14 -24.74 5.50
C ALA A 165 3.52 -24.26 6.91
N LEU A 166 4.20 -23.11 7.02
CA LEU A 166 4.48 -22.46 8.31
C LEU A 166 3.21 -22.02 9.03
N PHE A 167 2.29 -21.42 8.30
CA PHE A 167 1.00 -20.99 8.81
C PHE A 167 0.18 -22.16 9.38
N GLN A 168 0.09 -23.29 8.69
CA GLN A 168 -0.57 -24.51 9.19
C GLN A 168 0.07 -25.01 10.47
N LYS A 169 1.40 -25.05 10.52
CA LYS A 169 2.16 -25.50 11.70
C LYS A 169 1.85 -24.63 12.92
N GLU A 170 1.80 -23.32 12.77
CA GLU A 170 1.53 -22.40 13.88
C GLU A 170 0.09 -22.51 14.38
N ILE A 171 -0.90 -22.59 13.48
CA ILE A 171 -2.31 -22.79 13.85
C ILE A 171 -2.49 -24.12 14.61
N THR A 172 -1.92 -25.22 14.11
CA THR A 172 -2.04 -26.53 14.77
C THR A 172 -1.30 -26.59 16.11
N SER A 173 -0.29 -25.73 16.33
CA SER A 173 0.44 -25.64 17.59
C SER A 173 -0.26 -24.78 18.66
N GLY A 174 -1.36 -24.12 18.31
CA GLY A 174 -2.13 -23.28 19.22
C GLY A 174 -1.43 -21.98 19.65
N ARG A 175 -0.51 -21.47 18.82
CA ARG A 175 0.20 -20.20 19.06
C ARG A 175 -0.34 -19.08 18.21
#